data_38f8f36e1a98deda0344b9444c9ede52
#
_entry.id   38f8f36e1a98deda0344b9444c9ede52
#
_cell.length_a   1.000
_cell.length_b   1.000
_cell.length_c   1.000
_cell.angle_alpha   90.00
_cell.angle_beta   90.00
_cell.angle_gamma   90.00
#
_symmetry.space_group_name_H-M   'P 1'
#
loop_
_entity.id
_entity.type
_entity.pdbx_description
1 polymer ?
#
loop_
_entity_poly.entity_id
_entity_poly.type
_entity_poly.pdbx_seq_one_letter_code
_entity_poly.pdbx_strand_id
1 'polypeptide(L)'
;MKFIYALILCLAALAVPAFAQEKPADTNMQILLDKVKADKKLVVAANMDLTEPEGKTFWPIYDEYQKELQSINDRLVKMILAYADVYNKNALTDAGAKQLTNEALAIDRDELRLRNIYTARIERFLPAKKVARYLQIENKIRAAIRYELATGIPLVP
;
A
#
# COMPACT_ATOMS: atom_id res chain seq x y z
N MET A 1 37.37 36.15 20.07
CA MET A 1 36.58 36.52 18.84
C MET A 1 37.11 35.91 17.55
N LYS A 2 38.31 35.31 17.47
CA LYS A 2 38.83 34.67 16.23
C LYS A 2 38.27 33.25 15.96
N PHE A 3 37.69 32.57 16.93
CA PHE A 3 37.11 31.22 16.76
C PHE A 3 35.69 31.18 16.27
N ILE A 4 34.96 32.31 16.38
CA ILE A 4 33.54 32.39 15.93
C ILE A 4 33.46 32.53 14.40
N TYR A 5 34.43 33.21 13.79
CA TYR A 5 34.48 33.35 12.32
C TYR A 5 34.88 32.08 11.58
N ALA A 6 35.64 31.18 12.20
CA ALA A 6 36.00 29.90 11.62
C ALA A 6 34.81 28.95 11.55
N LEU A 7 33.86 29.04 12.50
CA LEU A 7 32.67 28.17 12.53
C LEU A 7 31.61 28.62 11.48
N ILE A 8 31.54 29.93 11.22
CA ILE A 8 30.59 30.49 10.22
C ILE A 8 31.05 30.15 8.79
N LEU A 9 32.36 30.10 8.53
CA LEU A 9 32.87 29.76 7.19
C LEU A 9 32.70 28.28 6.83
N CYS A 10 32.64 27.38 7.80
CA CYS A 10 32.37 25.94 7.56
C CYS A 10 30.89 25.64 7.28
N LEU A 11 29.97 26.49 7.75
CA LEU A 11 28.53 26.30 7.45
C LEU A 11 28.13 26.79 6.07
N ALA A 12 28.89 27.70 5.46
CA ALA A 12 28.61 28.22 4.12
C ALA A 12 29.03 27.29 2.97
N ALA A 13 29.86 26.26 3.26
CA ALA A 13 30.32 25.31 2.24
C ALA A 13 29.44 24.08 2.06
N LEU A 14 28.32 23.96 2.82
CA LEU A 14 27.35 22.85 2.72
C LEU A 14 26.07 23.21 1.99
N ALA A 15 25.97 24.39 1.39
CA ALA A 15 24.92 24.72 0.45
C ALA A 15 25.31 24.20 -0.96
N VAL A 16 25.54 22.92 -1.11
CA VAL A 16 25.34 22.24 -2.38
C VAL A 16 23.83 22.20 -2.56
N PRO A 17 23.21 22.82 -3.59
CA PRO A 17 21.86 22.50 -3.92
C PRO A 17 21.88 21.02 -4.32
N ALA A 18 21.48 20.14 -3.41
CA ALA A 18 21.02 18.83 -3.77
C ALA A 18 19.80 19.10 -4.65
N PHE A 19 20.00 19.19 -5.95
CA PHE A 19 19.00 18.79 -6.92
C PHE A 19 18.82 17.28 -6.67
N ALA A 20 18.16 16.95 -5.58
CA ALA A 20 17.46 15.71 -5.46
C ALA A 20 16.48 15.75 -6.62
N GLN A 21 16.82 15.07 -7.69
CA GLN A 21 15.92 14.75 -8.75
C GLN A 21 14.84 13.91 -8.08
N GLU A 22 13.76 14.57 -7.65
CA GLU A 22 12.56 13.91 -7.16
C GLU A 22 12.12 12.96 -8.27
N LYS A 23 12.46 11.69 -8.10
CA LYS A 23 11.74 10.66 -8.83
C LYS A 23 10.27 10.90 -8.53
N PRO A 24 9.40 10.92 -9.54
CA PRO A 24 7.98 11.14 -9.31
C PRO A 24 7.52 10.23 -8.17
N ALA A 25 6.79 10.75 -7.20
CA ALA A 25 6.25 9.99 -6.06
C ALA A 25 5.52 8.72 -6.54
N ASP A 26 4.87 8.79 -7.70
CA ASP A 26 4.25 7.68 -8.42
C ASP A 26 5.19 6.50 -8.66
N THR A 27 6.42 6.76 -9.12
CA THR A 27 7.38 5.69 -9.46
C THR A 27 7.84 4.94 -8.21
N ASN A 28 8.08 5.64 -7.10
CA ASN A 28 8.51 5.03 -5.84
C ASN A 28 7.38 4.20 -5.21
N MET A 29 6.15 4.71 -5.24
CA MET A 29 4.98 3.99 -4.74
C MET A 29 4.70 2.74 -5.57
N GLN A 30 4.79 2.83 -6.90
CA GLN A 30 4.58 1.70 -7.79
C GLN A 30 5.62 0.60 -7.57
N ILE A 31 6.91 0.96 -7.44
CA ILE A 31 8.00 0.01 -7.15
C ILE A 31 7.75 -0.70 -5.80
N LEU A 32 7.28 0.04 -4.78
CA LEU A 32 6.95 -0.55 -3.47
C LEU A 32 5.80 -1.55 -3.60
N LEU A 33 4.73 -1.19 -4.30
CA LEU A 33 3.58 -2.06 -4.51
C LEU A 33 3.94 -3.33 -5.29
N ASP A 34 4.77 -3.21 -6.33
CA ASP A 34 5.21 -4.35 -7.14
C ASP A 34 6.11 -5.30 -6.32
N LYS A 35 6.99 -4.75 -5.48
CA LYS A 35 7.81 -5.54 -4.55
C LYS A 35 6.94 -6.26 -3.52
N VAL A 36 6.02 -5.56 -2.87
CA VAL A 36 5.08 -6.16 -1.92
C VAL A 36 4.27 -7.26 -2.58
N LYS A 37 3.84 -7.09 -3.82
CA LYS A 37 3.09 -8.08 -4.58
C LYS A 37 3.90 -9.34 -4.87
N ALA A 38 5.17 -9.21 -5.27
CA ALA A 38 6.06 -10.33 -5.49
C ALA A 38 6.37 -11.09 -4.19
N ASP A 39 6.73 -10.39 -3.12
CA ASP A 39 7.04 -10.97 -1.82
C ASP A 39 5.79 -11.60 -1.19
N LYS A 40 4.60 -11.05 -1.43
CA LYS A 40 3.33 -11.53 -0.91
C LYS A 40 3.01 -12.97 -1.34
N LYS A 41 3.18 -13.30 -2.62
CA LYS A 41 2.93 -14.67 -3.12
C LYS A 41 3.86 -15.67 -2.46
N LEU A 42 5.14 -15.31 -2.26
CA LEU A 42 6.11 -16.14 -1.56
C LEU A 42 5.73 -16.36 -0.09
N VAL A 43 5.28 -15.29 0.59
CA VAL A 43 4.80 -15.40 1.99
C VAL A 43 3.59 -16.32 2.08
N VAL A 44 2.63 -16.18 1.18
CA VAL A 44 1.45 -17.07 1.14
C VAL A 44 1.87 -18.50 0.88
N ALA A 45 2.73 -18.76 -0.12
CA ALA A 45 3.21 -20.08 -0.46
C ALA A 45 3.92 -20.77 0.71
N ALA A 46 4.81 -20.05 1.40
CA ALA A 46 5.57 -20.55 2.53
C ALA A 46 4.71 -20.89 3.77
N ASN A 47 3.50 -20.34 3.88
CA ASN A 47 2.68 -20.45 5.09
C ASN A 47 1.37 -21.22 4.90
N MET A 48 0.99 -21.56 3.65
CA MET A 48 -0.31 -22.21 3.39
C MET A 48 -0.30 -23.72 3.54
N ASP A 49 0.86 -24.37 3.40
CA ASP A 49 1.00 -25.84 3.48
C ASP A 49 -0.04 -26.56 2.59
N LEU A 50 -0.10 -26.15 1.31
CA LEU A 50 -1.00 -26.74 0.33
C LEU A 50 -0.43 -28.05 -0.20
N THR A 51 -1.29 -29.07 -0.32
CA THR A 51 -0.96 -30.26 -1.11
C THR A 51 -0.91 -29.88 -2.60
N GLU A 52 -0.30 -30.74 -3.41
CA GLU A 52 -0.21 -30.50 -4.86
C GLU A 52 -1.59 -30.31 -5.53
N PRO A 53 -2.62 -31.12 -5.26
CA PRO A 53 -3.96 -30.91 -5.80
C PRO A 53 -4.60 -29.60 -5.35
N GLU A 54 -4.45 -29.24 -4.06
CA GLU A 54 -4.96 -27.97 -3.52
C GLU A 54 -4.27 -26.78 -4.19
N GLY A 55 -2.96 -26.83 -4.37
CA GLY A 55 -2.18 -25.78 -5.00
C GLY A 55 -2.58 -25.54 -6.47
N LYS A 56 -2.82 -26.62 -7.23
CA LYS A 56 -3.30 -26.53 -8.62
C LYS A 56 -4.60 -25.73 -8.75
N THR A 57 -5.51 -25.84 -7.76
CA THR A 57 -6.78 -25.12 -7.76
C THR A 57 -6.67 -23.74 -7.11
N PHE A 58 -5.87 -23.60 -6.06
CA PHE A 58 -5.72 -22.39 -5.29
C PHE A 58 -5.04 -21.27 -6.08
N TRP A 59 -3.88 -21.53 -6.69
CA TRP A 59 -3.06 -20.50 -7.29
C TRP A 59 -3.74 -19.73 -8.43
N PRO A 60 -4.49 -20.33 -9.35
CA PRO A 60 -5.25 -19.57 -10.34
C PRO A 60 -6.26 -18.61 -9.72
N ILE A 61 -6.98 -19.05 -8.68
CA ILE A 61 -7.96 -18.21 -7.96
C ILE A 61 -7.26 -17.08 -7.19
N TYR A 62 -6.11 -17.38 -6.58
CA TYR A 62 -5.27 -16.39 -5.93
C TYR A 62 -4.80 -15.31 -6.91
N ASP A 63 -4.29 -15.72 -8.06
CA ASP A 63 -3.78 -14.78 -9.07
C ASP A 63 -4.90 -13.88 -9.64
N GLU A 64 -6.10 -14.41 -9.84
CA GLU A 64 -7.29 -13.61 -10.20
C GLU A 64 -7.64 -12.60 -9.10
N TYR A 65 -7.68 -13.04 -7.83
CA TYR A 65 -7.92 -12.17 -6.68
C TYR A 65 -6.91 -11.03 -6.63
N GLN A 66 -5.61 -11.33 -6.77
CA GLN A 66 -4.57 -10.31 -6.72
C GLN A 66 -4.68 -9.31 -7.89
N LYS A 67 -5.08 -9.77 -9.07
CA LYS A 67 -5.32 -8.91 -10.24
C LYS A 67 -6.46 -7.93 -10.00
N GLU A 68 -7.59 -8.40 -9.44
CA GLU A 68 -8.72 -7.51 -9.13
C GLU A 68 -8.40 -6.58 -7.97
N LEU A 69 -7.69 -7.08 -6.95
CA LEU A 69 -7.23 -6.26 -5.83
C LEU A 69 -6.29 -5.14 -6.27
N GLN A 70 -5.50 -5.36 -7.33
CA GLN A 70 -4.62 -4.33 -7.89
C GLN A 70 -5.40 -3.10 -8.33
N SER A 71 -6.56 -3.27 -8.99
CA SER A 71 -7.40 -2.14 -9.43
C SER A 71 -7.91 -1.31 -8.24
N ILE A 72 -8.18 -1.95 -7.11
CA ILE A 72 -8.58 -1.26 -5.87
C ILE A 72 -7.39 -0.51 -5.27
N ASN A 73 -6.20 -1.14 -5.27
CA ASN A 73 -4.96 -0.52 -4.79
C ASN A 73 -4.56 0.69 -5.65
N ASP A 74 -4.75 0.62 -6.97
CA ASP A 74 -4.47 1.75 -7.87
C ASP A 74 -5.36 2.96 -7.56
N ARG A 75 -6.61 2.73 -7.16
CA ARG A 75 -7.51 3.79 -6.67
C ARG A 75 -7.01 4.39 -5.37
N LEU A 76 -6.55 3.53 -4.44
CA LEU A 76 -5.97 3.98 -3.16
C LEU A 76 -4.75 4.87 -3.40
N VAL A 77 -3.83 4.45 -4.29
CA VAL A 77 -2.65 5.24 -4.66
C VAL A 77 -3.05 6.59 -5.24
N LYS A 78 -3.98 6.61 -6.22
CA LYS A 78 -4.48 7.86 -6.82
C LYS A 78 -5.08 8.79 -5.77
N MET A 79 -5.85 8.26 -4.82
CA MET A 79 -6.44 9.04 -3.75
C MET A 79 -5.38 9.65 -2.83
N ILE A 80 -4.35 8.86 -2.45
CA ILE A 80 -3.24 9.35 -1.61
C ILE A 80 -2.45 10.45 -2.32
N LEU A 81 -2.16 10.29 -3.61
CA LEU A 81 -1.44 11.29 -4.41
C LEU A 81 -2.26 12.57 -4.57
N ALA A 82 -3.57 12.46 -4.80
CA ALA A 82 -4.47 13.60 -4.86
C ALA A 82 -4.51 14.36 -3.52
N TYR A 83 -4.53 13.62 -2.40
CA TYR A 83 -4.45 14.22 -1.07
C TYR A 83 -3.11 14.93 -0.86
N ALA A 84 -1.99 14.29 -1.19
CA ALA A 84 -0.65 14.86 -1.05
C ALA A 84 -0.50 16.17 -1.85
N ASP A 85 -1.04 16.23 -3.06
CA ASP A 85 -1.00 17.43 -3.92
C ASP A 85 -1.74 18.60 -3.27
N VAL A 86 -2.99 18.41 -2.82
CA VAL A 86 -3.77 19.48 -2.18
C VAL A 86 -3.24 19.85 -0.80
N TYR A 87 -2.68 18.89 -0.05
CA TYR A 87 -2.04 19.13 1.24
C TYR A 87 -0.82 20.02 1.10
N ASN A 88 0.10 19.67 0.19
CA ASN A 88 1.33 20.43 -0.05
C ASN A 88 1.08 21.87 -0.56
N LYS A 89 -0.03 22.07 -1.26
CA LYS A 89 -0.47 23.40 -1.75
C LYS A 89 -1.30 24.17 -0.73
N ASN A 90 -1.57 23.58 0.44
CA ASN A 90 -2.52 24.13 1.44
C ASN A 90 -3.87 24.53 0.80
N ALA A 91 -4.36 23.68 -0.11
CA ALA A 91 -5.52 23.94 -0.97
C ALA A 91 -6.70 22.97 -0.69
N LEU A 92 -6.65 22.19 0.40
CA LEU A 92 -7.72 21.28 0.75
C LEU A 92 -8.96 22.07 1.19
N THR A 93 -10.08 21.81 0.53
CA THR A 93 -11.40 22.37 0.86
C THR A 93 -12.28 21.31 1.53
N ASP A 94 -13.35 21.74 2.24
CA ASP A 94 -14.34 20.81 2.81
C ASP A 94 -14.95 19.88 1.75
N ALA A 95 -15.24 20.40 0.55
CA ALA A 95 -15.75 19.62 -0.56
C ALA A 95 -14.73 18.57 -1.02
N GLY A 96 -13.45 18.94 -1.13
CA GLY A 96 -12.36 18.01 -1.46
C GLY A 96 -12.15 16.96 -0.38
N ALA A 97 -12.16 17.36 0.90
CA ALA A 97 -12.07 16.43 2.03
C ALA A 97 -13.23 15.42 2.02
N LYS A 98 -14.45 15.87 1.73
CA LYS A 98 -15.62 15.00 1.59
C LYS A 98 -15.47 13.99 0.44
N GLN A 99 -14.93 14.41 -0.71
CA GLN A 99 -14.65 13.52 -1.84
C GLN A 99 -13.63 12.44 -1.48
N LEU A 100 -12.50 12.83 -0.85
CA LEU A 100 -11.48 11.90 -0.39
C LEU A 100 -12.03 10.90 0.62
N THR A 101 -12.83 11.34 1.58
CA THR A 101 -13.49 10.48 2.57
C THR A 101 -14.44 9.48 1.89
N ASN A 102 -15.25 9.92 0.94
CA ASN A 102 -16.16 9.04 0.23
C ASN A 102 -15.41 7.99 -0.59
N GLU A 103 -14.31 8.37 -1.25
CA GLU A 103 -13.46 7.44 -2.00
C GLU A 103 -12.77 6.43 -1.06
N ALA A 104 -12.23 6.87 0.08
CA ALA A 104 -11.63 5.96 1.06
C ALA A 104 -12.62 4.89 1.52
N LEU A 105 -13.85 5.29 1.87
CA LEU A 105 -14.90 4.37 2.29
C LEU A 105 -15.38 3.45 1.14
N ALA A 106 -15.36 3.93 -0.10
CA ALA A 106 -15.67 3.11 -1.27
C ALA A 106 -14.60 2.04 -1.50
N ILE A 107 -13.33 2.40 -1.41
CA ILE A 107 -12.19 1.48 -1.50
C ILE A 107 -12.31 0.36 -0.44
N ASP A 108 -12.58 0.71 0.81
CA ASP A 108 -12.74 -0.28 1.89
C ASP A 108 -13.90 -1.25 1.65
N ARG A 109 -15.02 -0.75 1.14
CA ARG A 109 -16.18 -1.60 0.77
C ARG A 109 -15.86 -2.54 -0.36
N ASP A 110 -15.20 -2.04 -1.41
CA ASP A 110 -14.86 -2.82 -2.59
C ASP A 110 -13.84 -3.90 -2.24
N GLU A 111 -12.84 -3.58 -1.39
CA GLU A 111 -11.87 -4.56 -0.88
C GLU A 111 -12.56 -5.66 -0.04
N LEU A 112 -13.48 -5.28 0.85
CA LEU A 112 -14.23 -6.25 1.65
C LEU A 112 -15.09 -7.15 0.77
N ARG A 113 -15.80 -6.58 -0.22
CA ARG A 113 -16.63 -7.32 -1.17
C ARG A 113 -15.80 -8.31 -1.97
N LEU A 114 -14.67 -7.86 -2.51
CA LEU A 114 -13.77 -8.70 -3.28
C LEU A 114 -13.27 -9.88 -2.44
N ARG A 115 -12.80 -9.61 -1.22
CA ARG A 115 -12.34 -10.63 -0.29
C ARG A 115 -13.42 -11.68 -0.01
N ASN A 116 -14.67 -11.27 0.23
CA ASN A 116 -15.77 -12.18 0.48
C ASN A 116 -16.06 -13.09 -0.73
N ILE A 117 -16.05 -12.54 -1.95
CA ILE A 117 -16.25 -13.31 -3.19
C ILE A 117 -15.18 -14.41 -3.32
N TYR A 118 -13.91 -14.05 -3.13
CA TYR A 118 -12.80 -14.99 -3.30
C TYR A 118 -12.69 -15.99 -2.14
N THR A 119 -13.03 -15.59 -0.93
CA THR A 119 -13.15 -16.52 0.21
C THR A 119 -14.18 -17.60 -0.10
N ALA A 120 -15.37 -17.25 -0.56
CA ALA A 120 -16.40 -18.23 -0.92
C ALA A 120 -15.97 -19.17 -2.08
N ARG A 121 -15.11 -18.70 -2.99
CA ARG A 121 -14.54 -19.56 -4.05
C ARG A 121 -13.55 -20.57 -3.48
N ILE A 122 -12.68 -20.14 -2.56
CA ILE A 122 -11.65 -20.95 -1.93
C ILE A 122 -12.27 -22.00 -0.98
N GLU A 123 -13.34 -21.67 -0.29
CA GLU A 123 -14.07 -22.57 0.62
C GLU A 123 -14.65 -23.81 -0.07
N ARG A 124 -14.81 -23.77 -1.39
CA ARG A 124 -15.36 -24.92 -2.15
C ARG A 124 -14.42 -26.11 -2.24
N PHE A 125 -13.12 -25.93 -1.99
CA PHE A 125 -12.11 -26.98 -2.17
C PHE A 125 -11.05 -27.03 -1.07
N LEU A 126 -10.91 -25.99 -0.24
CA LEU A 126 -10.00 -26.01 0.91
C LEU A 126 -10.75 -26.29 2.21
N PRO A 127 -10.14 -27.06 3.14
CA PRO A 127 -10.62 -27.17 4.50
C PRO A 127 -10.71 -25.80 5.19
N ALA A 128 -11.72 -25.60 6.04
CA ALA A 128 -11.96 -24.33 6.75
C ALA A 128 -10.72 -23.81 7.50
N LYS A 129 -9.90 -24.70 8.07
CA LYS A 129 -8.65 -24.30 8.74
C LYS A 129 -7.63 -23.67 7.77
N LYS A 130 -7.54 -24.15 6.53
CA LYS A 130 -6.65 -23.57 5.50
C LYS A 130 -7.21 -22.25 4.99
N VAL A 131 -8.53 -22.13 4.82
CA VAL A 131 -9.19 -20.87 4.47
C VAL A 131 -8.94 -19.82 5.55
N ALA A 132 -9.16 -20.15 6.82
CA ALA A 132 -8.89 -19.25 7.93
C ALA A 132 -7.42 -18.82 7.98
N ARG A 133 -6.49 -19.75 7.76
CA ARG A 133 -5.05 -19.45 7.67
C ARG A 133 -4.73 -18.48 6.54
N TYR A 134 -5.29 -18.69 5.35
CA TYR A 134 -5.13 -17.79 4.22
C TYR A 134 -5.61 -16.37 4.56
N LEU A 135 -6.81 -16.25 5.12
CA LEU A 135 -7.35 -14.95 5.51
C LEU A 135 -6.51 -14.25 6.60
N GLN A 136 -5.93 -15.02 7.52
CA GLN A 136 -5.01 -14.47 8.53
C GLN A 136 -3.72 -13.94 7.90
N ILE A 137 -3.13 -14.66 6.92
CA ILE A 137 -1.94 -14.22 6.19
C ILE A 137 -2.24 -12.94 5.43
N GLU A 138 -3.31 -12.93 4.63
CA GLU A 138 -3.77 -11.74 3.89
C GLU A 138 -3.98 -10.54 4.83
N ASN A 139 -4.62 -10.76 5.97
CA ASN A 139 -4.88 -9.70 6.94
C ASN A 139 -3.59 -9.14 7.57
N LYS A 140 -2.61 -10.00 7.88
CA LYS A 140 -1.31 -9.55 8.41
C LYS A 140 -0.55 -8.70 7.39
N ILE A 141 -0.50 -9.13 6.13
CA ILE A 141 0.16 -8.38 5.05
C ILE A 141 -0.53 -7.04 4.84
N ARG A 142 -1.87 -7.03 4.78
CA ARG A 142 -2.64 -5.80 4.64
C ARG A 142 -2.43 -4.84 5.81
N ALA A 143 -2.41 -5.35 7.04
CA ALA A 143 -2.18 -4.53 8.23
C ALA A 143 -0.79 -3.87 8.21
N ALA A 144 0.25 -4.61 7.80
CA ALA A 144 1.59 -4.06 7.66
C ALA A 144 1.64 -2.93 6.61
N ILE A 145 1.05 -3.15 5.42
CA ILE A 145 1.01 -2.12 4.36
C ILE A 145 0.23 -0.89 4.84
N ARG A 146 -0.94 -1.07 5.46
CA ARG A 146 -1.75 0.04 5.96
C ARG A 146 -1.07 0.81 7.08
N TYR A 147 -0.30 0.14 7.94
CA TYR A 147 0.50 0.80 8.96
C TYR A 147 1.56 1.71 8.33
N GLU A 148 2.34 1.21 7.36
CA GLU A 148 3.34 2.01 6.64
C GLU A 148 2.71 3.23 5.94
N LEU A 149 1.58 3.04 5.27
CA LEU A 149 0.86 4.14 4.63
C LEU A 149 0.38 5.17 5.67
N ALA A 150 -0.17 4.71 6.80
CA ALA A 150 -0.71 5.59 7.83
C ALA A 150 0.38 6.43 8.51
N THR A 151 1.61 5.90 8.64
CA THR A 151 2.73 6.66 9.20
C THR A 151 3.26 7.74 8.26
N GLY A 152 3.10 7.56 6.93
CA GLY A 152 3.55 8.50 5.90
C GLY A 152 2.51 9.56 5.51
N ILE A 153 1.24 9.38 5.85
CA ILE A 153 0.16 10.30 5.45
C ILE A 153 -0.16 11.25 6.62
N PRO A 154 0.05 12.58 6.46
CA PRO A 154 -0.28 13.53 7.51
C PRO A 154 -1.80 13.64 7.73
N LEU A 155 -2.20 14.08 8.92
CA LEU A 155 -3.59 14.38 9.21
C LEU A 155 -4.07 15.61 8.43
N VAL A 156 -5.37 15.64 8.16
CA VAL A 156 -6.04 16.81 7.62
C VAL A 156 -5.85 17.97 8.59
N PRO A 157 -5.40 19.16 8.11
CA PRO A 157 -5.14 20.33 8.95
C PRO A 157 -6.42 20.88 9.59
#